data_ec66f9738dc71beaa88d27dba004b80e
#
_entry.id   ec66f9738dc71beaa88d27dba004b80e
#
_cell.length_a   1.000
_cell.length_b   1.000
_cell.length_c   1.000
_cell.angle_alpha   90.00
_cell.angle_beta   90.00
_cell.angle_gamma   90.00
#
_symmetry.space_group_name_H-M   'P 1'
#
loop_
_entity.id
_entity.type
_entity.pdbx_description
1 polymer ?
#
loop_
_entity_poly.entity_id
_entity_poly.type
_entity_poly.pdbx_seq_one_letter_code
_entity_poly.pdbx_strand_id
1 'polypeptide(L)'
;MNKIFIKDLESITFSSEFRKLQNKTQLFYQTIGSRVRTRLTHSIEVRFIANKIAVNLNEKLQKSSKKISLDLFLIDAIALAHDIGHTPFGHVGERVINDVFSREDCLGNLLNTSNDKKNKLFFKHNINSLRLLYNINNKISWQVLDGVICHTKIRKWDESICKDDPAKIILGNKLSKNDYLVNKIDPFLSFVGINKLLKEQDYYNSKEVPSLSLEGQIVSIADEVAQRISDINDGIQSRYYNKIKEILLMDIDKDKETDNDRILIEDKIKTAFIDDIVNNSYNNIVNCQAEYSSSLRATVYRKKLISFSNTYKSVNDDLEKFILCHIAQSEEIRKSDSRSRFVIRQIFKAFYNDITLLPDEIIYNYFNIIKNFNLPKFDSNFSQEFKAKYNYDKIREICKTIKKDEWKIKNYQLKEKNVFDFGVINAFLNLLRDNDKYNDGFNNFDYMLYIYISKIGFYIASMTDNEASYIYNEIYGHNI
;
A
#
# COMPACT_ATOMS: atom_id res chain seq x y z
N MET A 1 20.84 -23.00 -0.19
CA MET A 1 20.56 -21.68 -0.77
C MET A 1 19.33 -21.77 -1.68
N ASN A 2 18.26 -21.11 -1.37
CA ASN A 2 17.00 -21.26 -2.14
C ASN A 2 17.04 -20.32 -3.37
N LYS A 3 17.21 -20.90 -4.56
CA LYS A 3 17.29 -20.18 -5.83
C LYS A 3 16.02 -19.31 -6.12
N ILE A 4 14.90 -19.63 -5.47
CA ILE A 4 13.63 -18.90 -5.65
C ILE A 4 13.77 -17.48 -5.08
N PHE A 5 14.29 -17.33 -3.87
CA PHE A 5 14.41 -16.02 -3.22
C PHE A 5 15.42 -15.10 -3.91
N ILE A 6 16.47 -15.68 -4.53
CA ILE A 6 17.40 -14.90 -5.36
C ILE A 6 16.67 -14.30 -6.58
N LYS A 7 15.80 -15.09 -7.24
CA LYS A 7 15.01 -14.60 -8.38
C LYS A 7 13.97 -13.56 -7.97
N ASP A 8 13.35 -13.75 -6.80
CA ASP A 8 12.41 -12.75 -6.26
C ASP A 8 13.13 -11.44 -5.98
N LEU A 9 14.28 -11.50 -5.29
CA LEU A 9 15.12 -10.33 -5.00
C LEU A 9 15.55 -9.62 -6.29
N GLU A 10 16.00 -10.37 -7.30
CA GLU A 10 16.38 -9.83 -8.61
C GLU A 10 15.20 -9.10 -9.27
N SER A 11 14.04 -9.77 -9.35
CA SER A 11 12.83 -9.19 -9.95
C SER A 11 12.41 -7.89 -9.28
N ILE A 12 12.48 -7.84 -7.94
CA ILE A 12 12.13 -6.65 -7.15
C ILE A 12 13.15 -5.54 -7.36
N THR A 13 14.43 -5.84 -7.22
CA THR A 13 15.52 -4.84 -7.27
C THR A 13 15.57 -4.12 -8.63
N PHE A 14 15.32 -4.82 -9.73
CA PHE A 14 15.35 -4.25 -11.07
C PHE A 14 14.01 -3.70 -11.54
N SER A 15 12.97 -3.72 -10.71
CA SER A 15 11.66 -3.18 -11.08
C SER A 15 11.63 -1.65 -11.12
N SER A 16 10.72 -1.09 -11.89
CA SER A 16 10.42 0.35 -11.90
C SER A 16 9.83 0.81 -10.57
N GLU A 17 9.01 -0.02 -9.95
CA GLU A 17 8.32 0.23 -8.70
C GLU A 17 9.31 0.45 -7.56
N PHE A 18 10.36 -0.38 -7.48
CA PHE A 18 11.43 -0.20 -6.50
C PHE A 18 12.20 1.11 -6.73
N ARG A 19 12.54 1.43 -7.99
CA ARG A 19 13.22 2.69 -8.32
C ARG A 19 12.39 3.93 -7.97
N LYS A 20 11.06 3.87 -8.09
CA LYS A 20 10.16 4.98 -7.73
C LYS A 20 10.24 5.36 -6.25
N LEU A 21 10.68 4.46 -5.36
CA LEU A 21 10.88 4.76 -3.94
C LEU A 21 11.90 5.89 -3.70
N GLN A 22 12.82 6.13 -4.63
CA GLN A 22 13.77 7.24 -4.55
C GLN A 22 13.07 8.62 -4.50
N ASN A 23 11.92 8.75 -5.14
CA ASN A 23 11.16 10.00 -5.25
C ASN A 23 9.85 9.93 -4.44
N LYS A 24 9.80 9.09 -3.40
CA LYS A 24 8.72 9.04 -2.41
C LYS A 24 9.27 9.40 -1.04
N THR A 25 8.66 10.38 -0.39
CA THR A 25 9.08 10.87 0.93
C THR A 25 8.74 9.85 2.02
N GLN A 26 9.62 9.74 3.03
CA GLN A 26 9.34 8.92 4.22
C GLN A 26 8.44 9.67 5.21
N LEU A 27 8.89 10.79 5.77
CA LEU A 27 8.14 11.60 6.73
C LEU A 27 8.06 13.08 6.33
N PHE A 28 9.16 13.68 5.87
CA PHE A 28 9.24 15.09 5.50
C PHE A 28 9.23 15.28 4.00
N TYR A 29 8.34 16.11 3.47
CA TYR A 29 8.37 16.50 2.05
C TYR A 29 9.61 17.36 1.76
N GLN A 30 10.25 17.16 0.62
CA GLN A 30 11.57 17.67 0.19
C GLN A 30 11.74 19.20 0.12
N THR A 31 11.19 19.99 1.01
CA THR A 31 11.37 21.45 0.98
C THR A 31 12.66 21.95 1.67
N ILE A 32 13.37 21.10 2.41
CA ILE A 32 14.49 21.52 3.25
C ILE A 32 15.72 20.65 2.99
N GLY A 33 16.39 20.87 1.83
CA GLY A 33 17.79 20.44 1.63
C GLY A 33 18.02 18.95 1.29
N SER A 34 19.26 18.62 0.94
CA SER A 34 19.71 17.31 0.42
C SER A 34 19.77 16.16 1.43
N ARG A 35 19.27 16.34 2.65
CA ARG A 35 19.33 15.36 3.74
C ARG A 35 18.03 14.61 4.00
N VAL A 36 17.00 14.81 3.16
CA VAL A 36 15.69 14.17 3.36
C VAL A 36 15.76 12.70 3.00
N ARG A 37 15.34 11.84 3.93
CA ARG A 37 15.20 10.40 3.70
C ARG A 37 14.10 10.10 2.71
N THR A 38 14.43 9.27 1.72
CA THR A 38 13.47 8.71 0.78
C THR A 38 13.05 7.32 1.23
N ARG A 39 11.96 6.79 0.69
CA ARG A 39 11.56 5.40 0.96
C ARG A 39 12.58 4.39 0.46
N LEU A 40 13.35 4.72 -0.57
CA LEU A 40 14.44 3.87 -1.02
C LEU A 40 15.55 3.74 0.03
N THR A 41 16.00 4.87 0.59
CA THR A 41 17.03 4.84 1.65
C THR A 41 16.53 4.14 2.90
N HIS A 42 15.26 4.35 3.28
CA HIS A 42 14.61 3.64 4.36
C HIS A 42 14.58 2.11 4.13
N SER A 43 14.18 1.65 2.93
CA SER A 43 14.18 0.20 2.62
C SER A 43 15.58 -0.41 2.70
N ILE A 44 16.63 0.35 2.36
CA ILE A 44 18.02 -0.09 2.52
C ILE A 44 18.41 -0.17 4.00
N GLU A 45 17.98 0.79 4.83
CA GLU A 45 18.20 0.78 6.29
C GLU A 45 17.50 -0.40 6.94
N VAL A 46 16.24 -0.66 6.58
CA VAL A 46 15.46 -1.83 7.03
C VAL A 46 16.17 -3.13 6.67
N ARG A 47 16.61 -3.25 5.42
CA ARG A 47 17.38 -4.40 4.95
C ARG A 47 18.64 -4.63 5.80
N PHE A 48 19.40 -3.56 6.10
CA PHE A 48 20.62 -3.67 6.90
C PHE A 48 20.33 -4.16 8.32
N ILE A 49 19.32 -3.57 8.99
CA ILE A 49 18.93 -3.93 10.35
C ILE A 49 18.40 -5.38 10.39
N ALA A 50 17.54 -5.76 9.45
CA ALA A 50 16.98 -7.10 9.33
C ALA A 50 18.06 -8.16 9.15
N ASN A 51 19.04 -7.90 8.27
CA ASN A 51 20.18 -8.80 8.07
C ASN A 51 21.04 -8.93 9.35
N LYS A 52 21.29 -7.82 10.05
CA LYS A 52 22.07 -7.86 11.30
C LYS A 52 21.38 -8.69 12.38
N ILE A 53 20.05 -8.53 12.53
CA ILE A 53 19.25 -9.38 13.42
C ILE A 53 19.34 -10.85 13.01
N ALA A 54 19.16 -11.15 11.72
CA ALA A 54 19.16 -12.52 11.22
C ALA A 54 20.50 -13.23 11.34
N VAL A 55 21.60 -12.54 11.06
CA VAL A 55 22.95 -13.10 11.22
C VAL A 55 23.21 -13.45 12.68
N ASN A 56 22.93 -12.52 13.62
CA ASN A 56 23.12 -12.76 15.05
C ASN A 56 22.20 -13.88 15.58
N LEU A 57 20.94 -13.96 15.08
CA LEU A 57 20.05 -15.07 15.40
C LEU A 57 20.54 -16.40 14.83
N ASN A 58 21.02 -16.43 13.58
CA ASN A 58 21.56 -17.64 12.96
C ASN A 58 22.73 -18.20 13.78
N GLU A 59 23.66 -17.36 14.23
CA GLU A 59 24.78 -17.79 15.07
C GLU A 59 24.32 -18.46 16.38
N LYS A 60 23.25 -17.94 17.01
CA LYS A 60 22.68 -18.53 18.23
C LYS A 60 21.89 -19.81 17.93
N LEU A 61 21.08 -19.79 16.88
CA LEU A 61 20.21 -20.91 16.51
C LEU A 61 21.00 -22.13 16.02
N GLN A 62 22.14 -21.95 15.35
CA GLN A 62 23.03 -23.06 14.97
C GLN A 62 23.58 -23.82 16.15
N LYS A 63 23.74 -23.14 17.31
CA LYS A 63 24.20 -23.75 18.57
C LYS A 63 23.06 -24.43 19.33
N SER A 64 21.80 -24.20 18.91
CA SER A 64 20.61 -24.79 19.53
C SER A 64 20.32 -26.19 18.97
N SER A 65 19.49 -26.95 19.71
CA SER A 65 19.03 -28.28 19.27
C SER A 65 18.11 -28.22 18.02
N LYS A 66 17.50 -27.08 17.71
CA LYS A 66 16.51 -26.93 16.61
C LYS A 66 17.10 -26.70 15.23
N LYS A 67 18.38 -26.31 15.11
CA LYS A 67 19.09 -26.13 13.84
C LYS A 67 18.28 -25.32 12.76
N ILE A 68 17.58 -24.26 13.20
CA ILE A 68 16.86 -23.38 12.29
C ILE A 68 17.89 -22.46 11.58
N SER A 69 17.70 -22.25 10.29
CA SER A 69 18.54 -21.33 9.49
C SER A 69 17.63 -20.35 8.75
N LEU A 70 17.85 -19.06 8.96
CA LEU A 70 17.15 -17.96 8.32
C LEU A 70 17.81 -17.66 6.96
N ASP A 71 17.01 -17.44 5.94
CA ASP A 71 17.48 -17.16 4.57
C ASP A 71 17.61 -15.64 4.36
N LEU A 72 18.85 -15.15 4.20
CA LEU A 72 19.13 -13.73 4.03
C LEU A 72 18.60 -13.16 2.70
N PHE A 73 18.51 -13.97 1.64
CA PHE A 73 17.90 -13.51 0.38
C PHE A 73 16.40 -13.30 0.49
N LEU A 74 15.70 -14.12 1.30
CA LEU A 74 14.30 -13.89 1.61
C LEU A 74 14.12 -12.60 2.39
N ILE A 75 14.96 -12.35 3.40
CA ILE A 75 14.95 -11.10 4.17
C ILE A 75 15.18 -9.90 3.25
N ASP A 76 16.18 -9.97 2.37
CA ASP A 76 16.48 -8.91 1.41
C ASP A 76 15.29 -8.63 0.49
N ALA A 77 14.67 -9.68 -0.05
CA ALA A 77 13.52 -9.53 -0.94
C ALA A 77 12.33 -8.89 -0.25
N ILE A 78 12.01 -9.30 0.99
CA ILE A 78 10.92 -8.71 1.77
C ILE A 78 11.23 -7.25 2.11
N ALA A 79 12.45 -6.97 2.61
CA ALA A 79 12.85 -5.63 3.04
C ALA A 79 12.85 -4.61 1.89
N LEU A 80 13.27 -5.01 0.67
CA LEU A 80 13.22 -4.11 -0.48
C LEU A 80 11.81 -3.94 -1.06
N ALA A 81 10.91 -4.89 -0.80
CA ALA A 81 9.56 -4.90 -1.36
C ALA A 81 8.49 -4.29 -0.45
N HIS A 82 8.74 -4.19 0.88
CA HIS A 82 7.67 -3.90 1.85
C HIS A 82 6.92 -2.60 1.54
N ASP A 83 7.64 -1.56 1.12
CA ASP A 83 7.14 -0.19 0.94
C ASP A 83 6.82 0.20 -0.51
N ILE A 84 6.96 -0.71 -1.51
CA ILE A 84 6.75 -0.35 -2.92
C ILE A 84 5.35 0.15 -3.24
N GLY A 85 4.36 -0.24 -2.44
CA GLY A 85 2.95 0.12 -2.60
C GLY A 85 2.56 1.46 -1.99
N HIS A 86 3.46 2.19 -1.36
CA HIS A 86 3.14 3.50 -0.81
C HIS A 86 2.73 4.50 -1.88
N THR A 87 1.79 5.35 -1.50
CA THR A 87 1.31 6.47 -2.31
C THR A 87 2.32 7.62 -2.33
N PRO A 88 2.20 8.58 -3.27
CA PRO A 88 2.89 9.86 -3.12
C PRO A 88 2.51 10.51 -1.78
N PHE A 89 3.47 11.22 -1.19
CA PHE A 89 3.37 11.84 0.13
C PHE A 89 3.07 10.86 1.28
N GLY A 90 3.44 9.61 1.12
CA GLY A 90 3.41 8.57 2.15
C GLY A 90 2.01 8.31 2.72
N HIS A 91 1.92 8.26 4.06
CA HIS A 91 0.65 8.00 4.75
C HIS A 91 -0.44 9.06 4.54
N VAL A 92 -0.07 10.28 4.16
CA VAL A 92 -1.05 11.33 3.84
C VAL A 92 -1.84 10.96 2.58
N GLY A 93 -1.12 10.59 1.51
CA GLY A 93 -1.75 10.14 0.28
C GLY A 93 -2.58 8.86 0.48
N GLU A 94 -2.08 7.90 1.29
CA GLU A 94 -2.82 6.69 1.66
C GLU A 94 -4.16 7.04 2.32
N ARG A 95 -4.14 7.93 3.33
CA ARG A 95 -5.37 8.37 4.01
C ARG A 95 -6.36 9.02 3.05
N VAL A 96 -5.89 9.91 2.17
CA VAL A 96 -6.77 10.59 1.22
C VAL A 96 -7.43 9.60 0.25
N ILE A 97 -6.65 8.68 -0.33
CA ILE A 97 -7.21 7.68 -1.23
C ILE A 97 -8.21 6.78 -0.48
N ASN A 98 -7.86 6.40 0.75
CA ASN A 98 -8.76 5.60 1.57
C ASN A 98 -10.05 6.35 1.94
N ASP A 99 -9.97 7.64 2.31
CA ASP A 99 -11.13 8.47 2.60
C ASP A 99 -12.06 8.59 1.38
N VAL A 100 -11.50 8.74 0.17
CA VAL A 100 -12.27 8.74 -1.08
C VAL A 100 -12.90 7.37 -1.31
N PHE A 101 -12.16 6.28 -1.13
CA PHE A 101 -12.65 4.92 -1.32
C PHE A 101 -13.71 4.53 -0.30
N SER A 102 -13.57 4.95 0.95
CA SER A 102 -14.54 4.73 2.03
C SER A 102 -15.72 5.70 1.99
N ARG A 103 -15.69 6.70 1.10
CA ARG A 103 -16.68 7.78 1.00
C ARG A 103 -16.78 8.65 2.26
N GLU A 104 -15.70 8.76 3.00
CA GLU A 104 -15.61 9.60 4.20
C GLU A 104 -15.09 11.01 3.89
N ASP A 105 -14.57 11.23 2.67
CA ASP A 105 -14.13 12.54 2.20
C ASP A 105 -15.30 13.38 1.65
N CYS A 106 -15.13 14.70 1.66
CA CYS A 106 -16.01 15.63 0.93
C CYS A 106 -16.06 15.33 -0.58
N LEU A 107 -15.06 14.69 -1.16
CA LEU A 107 -15.14 14.10 -2.50
C LEU A 107 -16.10 12.91 -2.55
N GLY A 108 -16.33 12.23 -1.45
CA GLY A 108 -17.35 11.18 -1.32
C GLY A 108 -18.77 11.71 -1.50
N ASN A 109 -19.00 12.99 -1.19
CA ASN A 109 -20.27 13.65 -1.48
C ASN A 109 -20.46 13.94 -2.99
N LEU A 110 -19.38 13.98 -3.78
CA LEU A 110 -19.47 14.02 -5.25
C LEU A 110 -19.86 12.66 -5.83
N LEU A 111 -19.62 11.59 -5.08
CA LEU A 111 -19.99 10.23 -5.48
C LEU A 111 -21.44 9.92 -5.16
N ASN A 112 -22.26 10.87 -4.70
CA ASN A 112 -23.71 10.83 -4.36
C ASN A 112 -24.38 9.46 -4.48
N THR A 113 -23.70 8.41 -4.09
CA THR A 113 -24.25 7.07 -4.13
C THR A 113 -24.92 6.81 -2.80
N SER A 114 -26.13 6.32 -2.84
CA SER A 114 -27.03 6.04 -1.71
C SER A 114 -26.30 5.67 -0.41
N ASN A 115 -26.85 6.06 0.73
CA ASN A 115 -26.43 5.83 2.12
C ASN A 115 -26.09 4.36 2.50
N ASP A 116 -25.73 3.52 1.53
CA ASP A 116 -25.42 2.12 1.75
C ASP A 116 -23.98 1.99 2.27
N LYS A 117 -23.84 2.12 3.59
CA LYS A 117 -22.59 1.96 4.35
C LYS A 117 -21.86 0.61 4.10
N LYS A 118 -22.49 -0.31 3.36
CA LYS A 118 -22.02 -1.68 3.15
C LYS A 118 -21.07 -1.87 1.96
N ASN A 119 -20.86 -0.85 1.12
CA ASN A 119 -20.10 -0.97 -0.13
C ASN A 119 -18.93 -0.01 -0.23
N LYS A 120 -18.05 -0.02 0.76
CA LYS A 120 -16.86 0.80 0.77
C LYS A 120 -15.72 0.06 0.06
N LEU A 121 -15.01 0.76 -0.85
CA LEU A 121 -13.68 0.38 -1.29
C LEU A 121 -12.68 0.64 -0.17
N PHE A 122 -11.56 -0.03 -0.21
CA PHE A 122 -10.52 0.13 0.78
C PHE A 122 -9.14 0.21 0.13
N PHE A 123 -8.29 1.10 0.63
CA PHE A 123 -6.92 1.24 0.19
C PHE A 123 -5.95 1.08 1.35
N LYS A 124 -4.92 0.25 1.14
CA LYS A 124 -3.82 0.06 2.08
C LYS A 124 -2.53 -0.16 1.29
N HIS A 125 -1.42 0.49 1.68
CA HIS A 125 -0.17 0.40 0.93
C HIS A 125 0.40 -1.03 0.86
N ASN A 126 0.31 -1.81 1.92
CA ASN A 126 0.78 -3.21 1.92
C ASN A 126 0.00 -4.10 0.93
N ILE A 127 -1.32 -3.91 0.78
CA ILE A 127 -2.12 -4.59 -0.24
C ILE A 127 -1.72 -4.11 -1.64
N ASN A 128 -1.51 -2.80 -1.80
CA ASN A 128 -1.02 -2.25 -3.06
C ASN A 128 0.39 -2.77 -3.40
N SER A 129 1.26 -2.98 -2.39
CA SER A 129 2.56 -3.65 -2.58
C SER A 129 2.40 -5.05 -3.19
N LEU A 130 1.46 -5.86 -2.69
CA LEU A 130 1.17 -7.18 -3.26
C LEU A 130 0.73 -7.09 -4.72
N ARG A 131 -0.13 -6.11 -5.04
CA ARG A 131 -0.59 -5.89 -6.42
C ARG A 131 0.55 -5.52 -7.35
N LEU A 132 1.45 -4.64 -6.91
CA LEU A 132 2.62 -4.26 -7.68
C LEU A 132 3.60 -5.43 -7.84
N LEU A 133 3.82 -6.23 -6.78
CA LEU A 133 4.64 -7.44 -6.85
C LEU A 133 4.09 -8.46 -7.86
N TYR A 134 2.77 -8.64 -7.89
CA TYR A 134 2.14 -9.50 -8.90
C TYR A 134 2.40 -8.99 -10.32
N ASN A 135 2.35 -7.68 -10.55
CA ASN A 135 2.65 -7.08 -11.86
C ASN A 135 4.13 -7.20 -12.24
N ILE A 136 5.05 -7.09 -11.26
CA ILE A 136 6.49 -7.28 -11.48
C ILE A 136 6.78 -8.73 -11.89
N ASN A 137 6.26 -9.69 -11.14
CA ASN A 137 6.43 -11.11 -11.40
C ASN A 137 5.32 -11.91 -10.70
N ASN A 138 4.41 -12.48 -11.47
CA ASN A 138 3.30 -13.29 -10.94
C ASN A 138 3.72 -14.62 -10.30
N LYS A 139 5.02 -14.91 -10.21
CA LYS A 139 5.61 -16.07 -9.56
C LYS A 139 6.40 -15.75 -8.31
N ILE A 140 6.27 -14.53 -7.76
CA ILE A 140 6.88 -14.18 -6.48
C ILE A 140 6.47 -15.21 -5.42
N SER A 141 7.42 -15.63 -4.60
CA SER A 141 7.18 -16.64 -3.56
C SER A 141 6.19 -16.14 -2.51
N TRP A 142 5.41 -17.06 -1.96
CA TRP A 142 4.43 -16.73 -0.93
C TRP A 142 5.08 -16.13 0.32
N GLN A 143 6.32 -16.51 0.64
CA GLN A 143 7.04 -15.98 1.81
C GLN A 143 7.33 -14.49 1.67
N VAL A 144 7.69 -14.03 0.46
CA VAL A 144 7.85 -12.58 0.18
C VAL A 144 6.51 -11.88 0.31
N LEU A 145 5.45 -12.42 -0.29
CA LEU A 145 4.11 -11.84 -0.21
C LEU A 145 3.61 -11.76 1.23
N ASP A 146 3.83 -12.82 2.02
CA ASP A 146 3.51 -12.91 3.45
C ASP A 146 4.24 -11.86 4.27
N GLY A 147 5.56 -11.75 4.09
CA GLY A 147 6.36 -10.74 4.78
C GLY A 147 5.93 -9.32 4.44
N VAL A 148 5.62 -9.05 3.17
CA VAL A 148 5.17 -7.73 2.71
C VAL A 148 3.79 -7.36 3.24
N ILE A 149 2.82 -8.27 3.25
CA ILE A 149 1.48 -7.93 3.75
C ILE A 149 1.44 -7.72 5.26
N CYS A 150 2.28 -8.45 6.00
CA CYS A 150 2.29 -8.47 7.46
C CYS A 150 3.33 -7.54 8.10
N HIS A 151 4.06 -6.72 7.34
CA HIS A 151 5.11 -5.87 7.92
C HIS A 151 4.55 -4.77 8.83
N THR A 152 3.33 -4.27 8.58
CA THR A 152 2.68 -3.27 9.42
C THR A 152 1.49 -3.82 10.20
N LYS A 153 1.26 -3.26 11.39
CA LYS A 153 0.05 -3.56 12.17
C LYS A 153 -1.19 -3.17 11.37
N ILE A 154 -2.10 -4.12 11.21
CA ILE A 154 -3.41 -3.83 10.63
C ILE A 154 -4.25 -3.23 11.75
N ARG A 155 -4.46 -1.90 11.72
CA ARG A 155 -5.45 -1.27 12.60
C ARG A 155 -6.82 -1.87 12.26
N LYS A 156 -7.64 -2.12 13.29
CA LYS A 156 -8.99 -2.69 13.19
C LYS A 156 -9.64 -2.38 11.85
N TRP A 157 -9.69 -3.39 11.01
CA TRP A 157 -10.66 -3.44 9.94
C TRP A 157 -12.02 -3.49 10.62
N ASP A 158 -12.95 -2.73 10.11
CA ASP A 158 -14.31 -2.81 10.60
C ASP A 158 -14.77 -4.27 10.41
N GLU A 159 -14.96 -4.98 11.53
CA GLU A 159 -15.30 -6.41 11.56
C GLU A 159 -16.56 -6.74 10.71
N SER A 160 -17.34 -5.69 10.37
CA SER A 160 -18.51 -5.81 9.51
C SER A 160 -18.17 -6.08 8.03
N ILE A 161 -16.91 -5.84 7.59
CA ILE A 161 -16.56 -5.83 6.16
C ILE A 161 -15.95 -7.15 5.70
N CYS A 162 -15.30 -7.95 6.56
CA CYS A 162 -14.31 -8.93 6.10
C CYS A 162 -14.40 -10.35 6.62
N LYS A 163 -15.57 -10.87 7.00
CA LYS A 163 -15.59 -12.20 7.62
C LYS A 163 -15.26 -13.38 6.69
N ASP A 164 -15.40 -13.28 5.36
CA ASP A 164 -15.37 -14.51 4.53
C ASP A 164 -14.62 -14.47 3.20
N ASP A 165 -14.10 -13.31 2.72
CA ASP A 165 -13.55 -13.23 1.35
C ASP A 165 -12.51 -12.12 1.16
N PRO A 166 -11.26 -12.45 0.67
CA PRO A 166 -10.22 -11.48 0.34
C PRO A 166 -10.62 -10.41 -0.67
N ALA A 167 -11.47 -10.77 -1.63
CA ALA A 167 -11.98 -9.84 -2.61
C ALA A 167 -12.83 -8.72 -1.98
N LYS A 168 -13.43 -8.97 -0.81
CA LYS A 168 -14.18 -7.96 -0.05
C LYS A 168 -13.29 -6.81 0.42
N ILE A 169 -12.02 -7.09 0.70
CA ILE A 169 -11.04 -6.11 1.14
C ILE A 169 -10.72 -5.11 0.04
N ILE A 170 -10.60 -5.60 -1.19
CA ILE A 170 -10.11 -4.82 -2.33
C ILE A 170 -11.26 -4.20 -3.11
N LEU A 171 -12.41 -4.86 -3.16
CA LEU A 171 -13.54 -4.53 -4.04
C LEU A 171 -14.85 -4.24 -3.29
N GLY A 172 -14.87 -4.37 -1.95
CA GLY A 172 -16.10 -4.23 -1.16
C GLY A 172 -17.03 -5.46 -1.20
N ASN A 173 -17.94 -5.52 -0.22
CA ASN A 173 -18.73 -6.73 0.08
C ASN A 173 -19.64 -7.26 -1.06
N LYS A 174 -20.09 -6.40 -1.97
CA LYS A 174 -21.00 -6.83 -3.05
C LYS A 174 -20.28 -7.37 -4.27
N LEU A 175 -19.06 -6.90 -4.57
CA LEU A 175 -18.27 -7.39 -5.68
C LEU A 175 -17.76 -8.82 -5.45
N SER A 176 -17.52 -9.18 -4.19
CA SER A 176 -17.01 -10.51 -3.83
C SER A 176 -17.99 -11.65 -4.01
N LYS A 177 -19.31 -11.38 -4.07
CA LYS A 177 -20.33 -12.42 -4.27
C LYS A 177 -20.34 -13.00 -5.70
N ASN A 178 -19.60 -12.40 -6.61
CA ASN A 178 -19.56 -12.81 -8.01
C ASN A 178 -18.15 -13.17 -8.44
N ASP A 179 -17.64 -14.33 -7.98
CA ASP A 179 -16.26 -14.81 -8.21
C ASP A 179 -15.82 -14.72 -9.69
N TYR A 180 -16.77 -14.92 -10.62
CA TYR A 180 -16.49 -14.82 -12.05
C TYR A 180 -16.16 -13.40 -12.49
N LEU A 181 -16.84 -12.40 -11.95
CA LEU A 181 -16.60 -11.00 -12.28
C LEU A 181 -15.34 -10.48 -11.58
N VAL A 182 -15.12 -10.87 -10.32
CA VAL A 182 -13.93 -10.51 -9.54
C VAL A 182 -12.65 -10.96 -10.25
N ASN A 183 -12.60 -12.20 -10.71
CA ASN A 183 -11.45 -12.76 -11.42
C ASN A 183 -11.14 -12.05 -12.76
N LYS A 184 -12.14 -11.39 -13.36
CA LYS A 184 -11.96 -10.60 -14.59
C LYS A 184 -11.62 -9.13 -14.34
N ILE A 185 -12.01 -8.59 -13.18
CA ILE A 185 -11.80 -7.19 -12.83
C ILE A 185 -10.35 -6.93 -12.47
N ASP A 186 -9.77 -7.81 -11.67
CA ASP A 186 -8.36 -7.73 -11.32
C ASP A 186 -7.75 -9.15 -11.27
N PRO A 187 -6.89 -9.51 -12.24
CA PRO A 187 -6.21 -10.81 -12.24
C PRO A 187 -5.42 -11.11 -10.97
N PHE A 188 -5.03 -10.07 -10.24
CA PHE A 188 -4.38 -10.19 -8.93
C PHE A 188 -5.29 -10.88 -7.90
N LEU A 189 -6.60 -10.61 -7.93
CA LEU A 189 -7.56 -11.23 -7.01
C LEU A 189 -7.79 -12.71 -7.28
N SER A 190 -7.56 -13.13 -8.53
CA SER A 190 -7.58 -14.56 -8.92
C SER A 190 -6.26 -15.26 -8.58
N PHE A 191 -5.25 -14.55 -8.08
CA PHE A 191 -3.97 -15.13 -7.71
C PHE A 191 -4.17 -16.08 -6.52
N VAL A 192 -4.36 -17.35 -6.84
CA VAL A 192 -4.69 -18.44 -5.91
C VAL A 192 -3.74 -18.50 -4.71
N GLY A 193 -2.47 -18.08 -4.90
CA GLY A 193 -1.48 -18.02 -3.84
C GLY A 193 -1.81 -17.03 -2.73
N ILE A 194 -2.31 -15.84 -3.07
CA ILE A 194 -2.65 -14.79 -2.09
C ILE A 194 -3.90 -15.17 -1.30
N ASN A 195 -4.97 -15.60 -1.98
CA ASN A 195 -6.19 -16.04 -1.30
C ASN A 195 -5.91 -17.18 -0.32
N LYS A 196 -5.05 -18.11 -0.72
CA LYS A 196 -4.64 -19.22 0.13
C LYS A 196 -3.81 -18.75 1.32
N LEU A 197 -2.88 -17.81 1.09
CA LEU A 197 -2.06 -17.21 2.12
C LEU A 197 -2.90 -16.45 3.15
N LEU A 198 -3.81 -15.60 2.71
CA LEU A 198 -4.67 -14.81 3.59
C LEU A 198 -5.61 -15.67 4.44
N LYS A 199 -6.11 -16.79 3.91
CA LYS A 199 -6.88 -17.78 4.65
C LYS A 199 -6.02 -18.52 5.69
N GLU A 200 -4.81 -18.92 5.31
CA GLU A 200 -3.88 -19.61 6.21
C GLU A 200 -3.46 -18.73 7.39
N GLN A 201 -3.32 -17.43 7.17
CA GLN A 201 -2.94 -16.49 8.21
C GLN A 201 -4.07 -16.15 9.19
N ASP A 202 -5.30 -16.57 8.89
CA ASP A 202 -6.48 -16.04 9.61
C ASP A 202 -6.49 -14.49 9.64
N TYR A 203 -6.01 -13.90 8.52
CA TYR A 203 -5.75 -12.47 8.37
C TYR A 203 -6.98 -11.61 8.69
N TYR A 204 -8.17 -12.20 8.51
CA TYR A 204 -9.45 -11.51 8.66
C TYR A 204 -9.98 -11.48 10.08
N ASN A 205 -9.51 -12.38 10.94
CA ASN A 205 -10.06 -12.56 12.28
C ASN A 205 -9.13 -12.04 13.39
N SER A 206 -7.86 -11.76 13.07
CA SER A 206 -6.86 -11.34 14.04
C SER A 206 -6.57 -9.85 14.01
N LYS A 207 -6.38 -9.24 15.18
CA LYS A 207 -6.00 -7.83 15.35
C LYS A 207 -4.54 -7.55 14.95
N GLU A 208 -3.68 -8.54 15.13
CA GLU A 208 -2.27 -8.52 14.73
C GLU A 208 -1.96 -9.87 14.12
N VAL A 209 -1.62 -9.89 12.84
CA VAL A 209 -1.23 -11.09 12.13
C VAL A 209 0.26 -11.04 11.88
N PRO A 210 1.05 -11.84 12.59
CA PRO A 210 2.48 -11.94 12.30
C PRO A 210 2.68 -12.66 10.97
N SER A 211 3.76 -12.34 10.28
CA SER A 211 4.19 -13.15 9.14
C SER A 211 4.37 -14.62 9.58
N LEU A 212 3.99 -15.54 8.70
CA LEU A 212 4.13 -16.99 8.90
C LEU A 212 5.60 -17.44 8.81
N SER A 213 6.49 -16.61 8.28
CA SER A 213 7.94 -16.83 8.25
C SER A 213 8.65 -15.99 9.32
N LEU A 214 9.73 -16.55 9.88
CA LEU A 214 10.57 -15.78 10.80
C LEU A 214 11.24 -14.59 10.11
N GLU A 215 11.61 -14.76 8.85
CA GLU A 215 12.21 -13.70 8.03
C GLU A 215 11.26 -12.53 7.86
N GLY A 216 9.97 -12.77 7.60
CA GLY A 216 8.99 -11.70 7.50
C GLY A 216 8.75 -11.01 8.85
N GLN A 217 8.76 -11.75 9.97
CA GLN A 217 8.68 -11.16 11.31
C GLN A 217 9.92 -10.31 11.62
N ILE A 218 11.13 -10.72 11.17
CA ILE A 218 12.36 -9.95 11.32
C ILE A 218 12.28 -8.63 10.54
N VAL A 219 11.79 -8.66 9.30
CA VAL A 219 11.64 -7.42 8.51
C VAL A 219 10.62 -6.49 9.16
N SER A 220 9.50 -7.00 9.67
CA SER A 220 8.50 -6.17 10.36
C SER A 220 9.07 -5.41 11.56
N ILE A 221 9.90 -6.06 12.41
CA ILE A 221 10.52 -5.37 13.54
C ILE A 221 11.68 -4.48 13.10
N ALA A 222 12.41 -4.85 12.05
CA ALA A 222 13.49 -4.04 11.51
C ALA A 222 12.96 -2.73 10.90
N ASP A 223 11.78 -2.74 10.27
CA ASP A 223 11.08 -1.55 9.80
C ASP A 223 10.73 -0.62 10.99
N GLU A 224 10.16 -1.18 12.07
CA GLU A 224 9.86 -0.43 13.29
C GLU A 224 11.12 0.21 13.88
N VAL A 225 12.25 -0.51 13.94
CA VAL A 225 13.53 0.00 14.45
C VAL A 225 14.12 1.07 13.52
N ALA A 226 14.13 0.84 12.20
CA ALA A 226 14.62 1.80 11.22
C ALA A 226 13.85 3.12 11.28
N GLN A 227 12.52 3.03 11.34
CA GLN A 227 11.67 4.21 11.50
C GLN A 227 11.98 4.94 12.79
N ARG A 228 12.11 4.24 13.92
CA ARG A 228 12.40 4.83 15.23
C ARG A 228 13.73 5.57 15.25
N ILE A 229 14.78 4.97 14.68
CA ILE A 229 16.10 5.59 14.55
C ILE A 229 16.02 6.85 13.67
N SER A 230 15.29 6.76 12.56
CA SER A 230 15.05 7.91 11.68
C SER A 230 14.38 9.07 12.42
N ASP A 231 13.30 8.78 13.12
CA ASP A 231 12.52 9.77 13.87
C ASP A 231 13.35 10.40 15.01
N ILE A 232 14.19 9.60 15.66
CA ILE A 232 15.14 10.09 16.69
C ILE A 232 16.13 11.05 16.05
N ASN A 233 16.71 10.74 14.91
CA ASN A 233 17.64 11.61 14.21
C ASN A 233 17.02 12.93 13.80
N ASP A 234 15.80 12.90 13.28
CA ASP A 234 15.06 14.10 12.95
C ASP A 234 14.72 14.93 14.22
N GLY A 235 14.44 14.24 15.33
CA GLY A 235 14.21 14.86 16.63
C GLY A 235 15.48 15.40 17.29
N ILE A 236 16.62 14.74 17.13
CA ILE A 236 17.92 15.18 17.67
C ILE A 236 18.40 16.48 17.01
N GLN A 237 18.09 16.68 15.73
CA GLN A 237 18.37 17.94 15.02
C GLN A 237 17.43 19.08 15.45
N SER A 238 16.48 18.83 16.32
CA SER A 238 15.47 19.74 16.81
C SER A 238 15.67 20.08 18.30
N ARG A 239 14.78 20.96 18.83
CA ARG A 239 14.70 21.32 20.26
C ARG A 239 14.34 20.15 21.20
N TYR A 240 14.07 18.95 20.69
CA TYR A 240 13.58 17.80 21.46
C TYR A 240 14.67 16.84 21.94
N TYR A 241 15.94 17.14 21.68
CA TYR A 241 17.07 16.30 22.00
C TYR A 241 17.14 15.84 23.48
N ASN A 242 17.01 16.78 24.42
CA ASN A 242 17.07 16.46 25.87
C ASN A 242 15.97 15.48 26.29
N LYS A 243 14.75 15.64 25.74
CA LYS A 243 13.63 14.75 26.07
C LYS A 243 13.81 13.33 25.53
N ILE A 244 14.38 13.20 24.35
CA ILE A 244 14.73 11.90 23.76
C ILE A 244 15.78 11.21 24.62
N LYS A 245 16.79 11.93 25.11
CA LYS A 245 17.78 11.38 26.05
C LYS A 245 17.17 10.85 27.34
N GLU A 246 16.24 11.61 27.95
CA GLU A 246 15.54 11.15 29.16
C GLU A 246 14.79 9.83 28.93
N ILE A 247 14.07 9.71 27.81
CA ILE A 247 13.33 8.47 27.48
C ILE A 247 14.29 7.28 27.28
N LEU A 248 15.45 7.55 26.70
CA LEU A 248 16.46 6.53 26.43
C LEU A 248 17.26 6.14 27.68
N LEU A 249 17.04 6.80 28.82
CA LEU A 249 17.79 6.60 30.08
C LEU A 249 19.32 6.70 29.90
N MET A 250 19.76 7.56 28.98
CA MET A 250 21.17 7.74 28.67
C MET A 250 21.78 8.83 29.52
N ASP A 251 22.74 8.48 30.37
CA ASP A 251 23.63 9.43 31.05
C ASP A 251 24.68 9.93 30.05
N ILE A 252 24.45 11.13 29.51
CA ILE A 252 25.43 11.76 28.62
C ILE A 252 25.69 13.18 29.15
N ASP A 253 26.96 13.46 29.38
CA ASP A 253 27.45 14.74 29.92
C ASP A 253 27.06 15.92 29.02
N LYS A 254 26.39 16.92 29.58
CA LYS A 254 25.73 18.00 28.83
C LYS A 254 26.70 19.01 28.18
N ASP A 255 27.96 19.02 28.60
CA ASP A 255 28.85 20.14 28.29
C ASP A 255 29.87 19.90 27.15
N LYS A 256 29.83 18.77 26.47
CA LYS A 256 30.84 18.38 25.45
C LYS A 256 30.25 17.76 24.17
N GLU A 257 29.06 18.15 23.75
CA GLU A 257 28.41 17.48 22.60
C GLU A 257 28.92 18.00 21.25
N THR A 258 29.55 17.11 20.50
CA THR A 258 29.90 17.29 19.09
C THR A 258 28.93 16.54 18.18
N ASP A 259 28.94 16.81 16.87
CA ASP A 259 28.19 16.02 15.88
C ASP A 259 28.58 14.52 15.92
N ASN A 260 29.80 14.21 16.33
CA ASN A 260 30.26 12.84 16.54
C ASN A 260 29.52 12.14 17.70
N ASP A 261 29.13 12.86 18.75
CA ASP A 261 28.41 12.28 19.89
C ASP A 261 26.97 11.89 19.49
N ARG A 262 26.36 12.64 18.56
CA ARG A 262 25.01 12.33 18.02
C ARG A 262 25.01 11.03 17.22
N ILE A 263 26.01 10.82 16.35
CA ILE A 263 26.22 9.58 15.59
C ILE A 263 26.47 8.42 16.57
N LEU A 264 27.24 8.64 17.63
CA LEU A 264 27.50 7.64 18.66
C LEU A 264 26.25 7.21 19.41
N ILE A 265 25.30 8.14 19.67
CA ILE A 265 24.01 7.85 20.31
C ILE A 265 23.16 6.97 19.41
N GLU A 266 23.04 7.32 18.13
CA GLU A 266 22.30 6.51 17.15
C GLU A 266 22.81 5.07 17.09
N ASP A 267 24.14 4.90 17.00
CA ASP A 267 24.75 3.57 16.94
C ASP A 267 24.55 2.76 18.23
N LYS A 268 24.60 3.41 19.39
CA LYS A 268 24.34 2.77 20.69
C LYS A 268 22.89 2.29 20.77
N ILE A 269 21.90 3.12 20.40
CA ILE A 269 20.49 2.76 20.41
C ILE A 269 20.22 1.61 19.45
N LYS A 270 20.70 1.73 18.22
CA LYS A 270 20.55 0.70 17.20
C LYS A 270 21.11 -0.64 17.67
N THR A 271 22.29 -0.63 18.25
CA THR A 271 22.94 -1.83 18.77
C THR A 271 22.16 -2.42 19.94
N ALA A 272 21.73 -1.60 20.91
CA ALA A 272 20.96 -2.06 22.06
C ALA A 272 19.62 -2.67 21.65
N PHE A 273 18.91 -2.05 20.69
CA PHE A 273 17.64 -2.58 20.17
C PHE A 273 17.84 -3.91 19.46
N ILE A 274 18.86 -4.03 18.60
CA ILE A 274 19.16 -5.26 17.88
C ILE A 274 19.52 -6.38 18.85
N ASP A 275 20.39 -6.11 19.84
CA ASP A 275 20.82 -7.10 20.83
C ASP A 275 19.65 -7.60 21.69
N ASP A 276 18.77 -6.70 22.11
CA ASP A 276 17.56 -7.07 22.87
C ASP A 276 16.63 -7.96 22.03
N ILE A 277 16.33 -7.53 20.79
CA ILE A 277 15.50 -8.30 19.85
C ILE A 277 16.08 -9.69 19.65
N VAL A 278 17.36 -9.81 19.39
CA VAL A 278 18.05 -11.09 19.14
C VAL A 278 17.96 -11.99 20.38
N ASN A 279 18.21 -11.46 21.58
CA ASN A 279 18.18 -12.25 22.82
C ASN A 279 16.77 -12.73 23.15
N ASN A 280 15.80 -11.83 23.09
CA ASN A 280 14.40 -12.16 23.39
C ASN A 280 13.81 -13.13 22.36
N SER A 281 14.05 -12.88 21.08
CA SER A 281 13.54 -13.70 19.98
C SER A 281 14.14 -15.10 19.96
N TYR A 282 15.44 -15.23 20.28
CA TYR A 282 16.08 -16.55 20.42
C TYR A 282 15.32 -17.42 21.42
N ASN A 283 15.01 -16.89 22.61
CA ASN A 283 14.26 -17.61 23.64
C ASN A 283 12.87 -18.00 23.16
N ASN A 284 12.17 -17.08 22.48
CA ASN A 284 10.84 -17.34 21.94
C ASN A 284 10.86 -18.45 20.87
N ILE A 285 11.84 -18.44 19.97
CA ILE A 285 11.96 -19.43 18.88
C ILE A 285 12.30 -20.82 19.44
N VAL A 286 13.23 -20.91 20.37
CA VAL A 286 13.64 -22.20 20.95
C VAL A 286 12.49 -22.86 21.71
N ASN A 287 11.65 -22.08 22.39
CA ASN A 287 10.50 -22.56 23.14
C ASN A 287 9.22 -22.76 22.30
N CYS A 288 9.21 -22.32 21.03
CA CYS A 288 8.04 -22.45 20.17
C CYS A 288 7.98 -23.82 19.49
N GLN A 289 6.78 -24.35 19.34
CA GLN A 289 6.50 -25.45 18.42
C GLN A 289 6.08 -24.87 17.09
N ALA A 290 6.85 -25.16 16.05
CA ALA A 290 6.53 -24.79 14.69
C ALA A 290 5.47 -25.77 14.11
N GLU A 291 4.61 -25.28 13.25
CA GLU A 291 3.57 -26.06 12.56
C GLU A 291 3.96 -26.30 11.11
N TYR A 292 3.56 -27.44 10.56
CA TYR A 292 3.70 -27.70 9.11
C TYR A 292 2.38 -27.40 8.41
N SER A 293 2.36 -26.41 7.52
CA SER A 293 1.21 -26.15 6.65
C SER A 293 1.26 -27.02 5.41
N SER A 294 0.31 -27.94 5.31
CA SER A 294 0.18 -28.79 4.11
C SER A 294 -0.21 -27.99 2.87
N SER A 295 -0.94 -26.90 3.06
CA SER A 295 -1.38 -26.02 1.98
C SER A 295 -0.22 -25.22 1.39
N LEU A 296 0.65 -24.66 2.23
CA LEU A 296 1.84 -23.91 1.83
C LEU A 296 3.06 -24.82 1.60
N ARG A 297 3.00 -26.08 2.01
CA ARG A 297 4.09 -27.06 1.99
C ARG A 297 5.36 -26.55 2.68
N ALA A 298 5.18 -25.87 3.81
CA ALA A 298 6.25 -25.24 4.55
C ALA A 298 6.00 -25.25 6.05
N THR A 299 7.07 -25.05 6.82
CA THR A 299 6.99 -24.76 8.25
C THR A 299 6.53 -23.32 8.44
N VAL A 300 5.54 -23.09 9.32
CA VAL A 300 4.94 -21.80 9.59
C VAL A 300 4.92 -21.48 11.07
N TYR A 301 4.95 -20.22 11.42
CA TYR A 301 4.94 -19.69 12.78
C TYR A 301 3.77 -18.74 12.97
N ARG A 302 2.69 -19.21 13.60
CA ARG A 302 1.45 -18.41 13.79
C ARG A 302 1.51 -17.43 14.96
N LYS A 303 2.59 -17.47 15.74
CA LYS A 303 2.81 -16.55 16.86
C LYS A 303 3.91 -15.55 16.52
N LYS A 304 3.80 -14.33 17.05
CA LYS A 304 4.86 -13.35 17.01
C LYS A 304 6.02 -13.81 17.87
N LEU A 305 7.10 -14.26 17.26
CA LEU A 305 8.30 -14.77 17.92
C LEU A 305 9.42 -13.74 17.92
N ILE A 306 9.45 -12.86 16.93
CA ILE A 306 10.45 -11.80 16.80
C ILE A 306 9.88 -10.54 17.46
N SER A 307 10.47 -10.13 18.58
CA SER A 307 9.95 -9.00 19.36
C SER A 307 11.00 -8.46 20.33
N PHE A 308 10.80 -7.23 20.76
CA PHE A 308 11.49 -6.67 21.92
C PHE A 308 11.14 -7.43 23.18
N SER A 309 12.04 -7.40 24.18
CA SER A 309 11.70 -7.70 25.58
C SER A 309 10.70 -6.68 26.12
N ASN A 310 10.04 -7.00 27.24
CA ASN A 310 9.07 -6.07 27.83
C ASN A 310 9.68 -4.70 28.17
N THR A 311 10.94 -4.68 28.63
CA THR A 311 11.66 -3.45 28.98
C THR A 311 11.88 -2.57 27.76
N TYR A 312 12.46 -3.11 26.70
CA TYR A 312 12.74 -2.34 25.49
C TYR A 312 11.47 -2.02 24.69
N LYS A 313 10.45 -2.84 24.79
CA LYS A 313 9.12 -2.52 24.24
C LYS A 313 8.55 -1.26 24.88
N SER A 314 8.62 -1.12 26.22
CA SER A 314 8.17 0.10 26.90
C SER A 314 8.92 1.33 26.42
N VAL A 315 10.25 1.26 26.31
CA VAL A 315 11.07 2.36 25.80
C VAL A 315 10.69 2.73 24.37
N ASN A 316 10.51 1.74 23.49
CA ASN A 316 10.10 1.98 22.11
C ASN A 316 8.70 2.59 22.02
N ASP A 317 7.73 2.13 22.83
CA ASP A 317 6.37 2.65 22.89
C ASP A 317 6.34 4.12 23.40
N ASP A 318 7.19 4.47 24.36
CA ASP A 318 7.30 5.83 24.89
C ASP A 318 7.96 6.78 23.88
N LEU A 319 8.98 6.32 23.14
CA LEU A 319 9.55 7.04 22.01
C LEU A 319 8.49 7.29 20.91
N GLU A 320 7.71 6.26 20.54
CA GLU A 320 6.66 6.39 19.55
C GLU A 320 5.64 7.46 19.95
N LYS A 321 5.14 7.40 21.19
CA LYS A 321 4.20 8.40 21.71
C LYS A 321 4.80 9.81 21.66
N PHE A 322 6.06 9.96 22.09
CA PHE A 322 6.75 11.24 22.07
C PHE A 322 6.85 11.81 20.65
N ILE A 323 7.29 10.99 19.69
CA ILE A 323 7.45 11.38 18.28
C ILE A 323 6.08 11.77 17.68
N LEU A 324 5.04 10.96 17.91
CA LEU A 324 3.70 11.25 17.42
C LEU A 324 3.13 12.56 17.98
N CYS A 325 3.37 12.85 19.28
CA CYS A 325 2.83 14.04 19.92
C CYS A 325 3.59 15.33 19.60
N HIS A 326 4.89 15.25 19.38
CA HIS A 326 5.73 16.45 19.30
C HIS A 326 6.33 16.69 17.92
N ILE A 327 6.80 15.63 17.25
CA ILE A 327 7.48 15.75 15.95
C ILE A 327 6.45 15.70 14.82
N ALA A 328 5.64 14.62 14.76
CA ALA A 328 4.66 14.43 13.70
C ALA A 328 3.54 15.48 13.69
N GLN A 329 3.33 16.20 14.81
CA GLN A 329 2.37 17.30 14.92
C GLN A 329 3.03 18.69 14.87
N SER A 330 4.30 18.79 14.47
CA SER A 330 4.93 20.09 14.27
C SER A 330 4.21 20.92 13.20
N GLU A 331 4.30 22.24 13.30
CA GLU A 331 3.64 23.16 12.36
C GLU A 331 4.06 22.89 10.91
N GLU A 332 5.34 22.60 10.70
CA GLU A 332 5.92 22.31 9.38
C GLU A 332 5.33 21.06 8.76
N ILE A 333 5.25 19.96 9.54
CA ILE A 333 4.64 18.71 9.06
C ILE A 333 3.15 18.91 8.78
N ARG A 334 2.40 19.58 9.67
CA ARG A 334 0.97 19.85 9.45
C ARG A 334 0.71 20.68 8.19
N LYS A 335 1.55 21.69 7.91
CA LYS A 335 1.47 22.48 6.67
C LYS A 335 1.76 21.61 5.44
N SER A 336 2.82 20.80 5.48
CA SER A 336 3.18 19.87 4.43
C SER A 336 2.08 18.83 4.18
N ASP A 337 1.54 18.23 5.24
CA ASP A 337 0.44 17.25 5.17
C ASP A 337 -0.83 17.86 4.55
N SER A 338 -1.17 19.11 4.94
CA SER A 338 -2.33 19.81 4.40
C SER A 338 -2.18 20.08 2.90
N ARG A 339 -0.98 20.49 2.47
CA ARG A 339 -0.66 20.69 1.04
C ARG A 339 -0.74 19.38 0.27
N SER A 340 -0.11 18.33 0.76
CA SER A 340 -0.11 17.00 0.13
C SER A 340 -1.52 16.44 -0.01
N ARG A 341 -2.34 16.60 1.04
CA ARG A 341 -3.75 16.22 1.04
C ARG A 341 -4.54 16.98 -0.03
N PHE A 342 -4.31 18.28 -0.13
CA PHE A 342 -4.94 19.11 -1.14
C PHE A 342 -4.57 18.66 -2.55
N VAL A 343 -3.27 18.46 -2.84
CA VAL A 343 -2.78 18.02 -4.14
C VAL A 343 -3.45 16.70 -4.58
N ILE A 344 -3.41 15.67 -3.73
CA ILE A 344 -4.00 14.36 -4.07
C ILE A 344 -5.51 14.47 -4.31
N ARG A 345 -6.23 15.24 -3.50
CA ARG A 345 -7.67 15.46 -3.68
C ARG A 345 -7.99 16.13 -5.01
N GLN A 346 -7.23 17.17 -5.37
CA GLN A 346 -7.47 17.89 -6.62
C GLN A 346 -7.17 17.01 -7.84
N ILE A 347 -6.07 16.25 -7.83
CA ILE A 347 -5.75 15.31 -8.91
C ILE A 347 -6.87 14.26 -9.03
N PHE A 348 -7.31 13.68 -7.92
CA PHE A 348 -8.39 12.71 -7.91
C PHE A 348 -9.67 13.30 -8.48
N LYS A 349 -10.03 14.52 -8.07
CA LYS A 349 -11.20 15.24 -8.56
C LYS A 349 -11.11 15.51 -10.06
N ALA A 350 -9.96 15.93 -10.56
CA ALA A 350 -9.75 16.18 -11.97
C ALA A 350 -9.96 14.90 -12.80
N PHE A 351 -9.28 13.82 -12.45
CA PHE A 351 -9.42 12.52 -13.13
C PHE A 351 -10.82 11.93 -13.00
N TYR A 352 -11.47 12.13 -11.87
CA TYR A 352 -12.86 11.68 -11.68
C TYR A 352 -13.83 12.42 -12.61
N ASN A 353 -13.64 13.72 -12.80
CA ASN A 353 -14.52 14.54 -13.62
C ASN A 353 -14.23 14.42 -15.12
N ASP A 354 -12.97 14.21 -15.48
CA ASP A 354 -12.56 14.11 -16.88
C ASP A 354 -11.55 12.95 -17.07
N ILE A 355 -12.06 11.88 -17.69
CA ILE A 355 -11.25 10.69 -17.98
C ILE A 355 -10.14 10.96 -18.97
N THR A 356 -10.25 12.02 -19.80
CA THR A 356 -9.25 12.36 -20.82
C THR A 356 -7.92 12.77 -20.22
N LEU A 357 -7.92 13.14 -18.94
CA LEU A 357 -6.71 13.46 -18.19
C LEU A 357 -5.94 12.22 -17.72
N LEU A 358 -6.54 11.03 -17.79
CA LEU A 358 -5.87 9.76 -17.47
C LEU A 358 -5.03 9.29 -18.68
N PRO A 359 -3.90 8.57 -18.43
CA PRO A 359 -3.18 7.92 -19.51
C PRO A 359 -4.05 6.91 -20.28
N ASP A 360 -3.83 6.83 -21.59
CA ASP A 360 -4.56 5.93 -22.51
C ASP A 360 -4.57 4.48 -22.01
N GLU A 361 -3.46 4.01 -21.42
CA GLU A 361 -3.37 2.67 -20.86
C GLU A 361 -4.37 2.44 -19.72
N ILE A 362 -4.56 3.41 -18.84
CA ILE A 362 -5.51 3.33 -17.73
C ILE A 362 -6.93 3.30 -18.27
N ILE A 363 -7.23 4.16 -19.25
CA ILE A 363 -8.53 4.21 -19.93
C ILE A 363 -8.82 2.87 -20.59
N TYR A 364 -7.86 2.34 -21.36
CA TYR A 364 -7.97 1.05 -22.01
C TYR A 364 -8.23 -0.08 -21.01
N ASN A 365 -7.44 -0.15 -19.94
CA ASN A 365 -7.61 -1.16 -18.89
C ASN A 365 -8.98 -1.08 -18.21
N TYR A 366 -9.50 0.12 -17.99
CA TYR A 366 -10.86 0.31 -17.48
C TYR A 366 -11.90 -0.30 -18.42
N PHE A 367 -11.89 0.08 -19.70
CA PHE A 367 -12.87 -0.41 -20.69
C PHE A 367 -12.73 -1.91 -20.94
N ASN A 368 -11.51 -2.44 -20.94
CA ASN A 368 -11.28 -3.87 -21.09
C ASN A 368 -11.92 -4.72 -19.97
N ILE A 369 -12.02 -4.15 -18.78
CA ILE A 369 -12.70 -4.79 -17.65
C ILE A 369 -14.21 -4.69 -17.82
N ILE A 370 -14.74 -3.48 -18.05
CA ILE A 370 -16.19 -3.26 -18.10
C ILE A 370 -16.88 -3.93 -19.29
N LYS A 371 -16.16 -4.26 -20.37
CA LYS A 371 -16.72 -5.02 -21.50
C LYS A 371 -17.32 -6.37 -21.09
N ASN A 372 -16.83 -6.94 -19.98
CA ASN A 372 -17.30 -8.22 -19.47
C ASN A 372 -18.60 -8.10 -18.68
N PHE A 373 -19.04 -6.89 -18.36
CA PHE A 373 -20.32 -6.65 -17.71
C PHE A 373 -21.43 -6.62 -18.76
N ASN A 374 -22.55 -7.28 -18.43
CA ASN A 374 -23.75 -7.04 -19.19
C ASN A 374 -24.19 -5.60 -18.91
N LEU A 375 -24.10 -4.76 -19.93
CA LEU A 375 -24.75 -3.46 -19.84
C LEU A 375 -26.23 -3.74 -19.51
N PRO A 376 -26.83 -3.01 -18.58
CA PRO A 376 -28.23 -3.16 -18.29
C PRO A 376 -28.98 -3.15 -19.63
N LYS A 377 -29.93 -4.07 -19.82
CA LYS A 377 -30.93 -3.90 -20.86
C LYS A 377 -31.64 -2.62 -20.47
N PHE A 378 -31.26 -1.53 -21.11
CA PHE A 378 -31.90 -0.28 -20.92
C PHE A 378 -33.37 -0.51 -21.37
N ASP A 379 -34.22 -0.62 -20.38
CA ASP A 379 -35.63 -0.76 -20.60
C ASP A 379 -36.10 0.42 -21.44
N SER A 380 -37.17 0.18 -22.22
CA SER A 380 -37.85 1.15 -23.05
C SER A 380 -38.33 2.41 -22.30
N ASN A 381 -38.15 2.43 -20.96
CA ASN A 381 -38.70 3.42 -20.03
C ASN A 381 -37.86 4.68 -19.84
N PHE A 382 -36.63 4.76 -20.38
CA PHE A 382 -35.89 6.03 -20.32
C PHE A 382 -36.49 7.06 -21.29
N SER A 383 -36.70 8.28 -20.76
CA SER A 383 -37.22 9.38 -21.56
C SER A 383 -36.31 9.70 -22.74
N GLN A 384 -36.87 10.22 -23.84
CA GLN A 384 -36.05 10.66 -25.00
C GLN A 384 -35.05 11.74 -24.60
N GLU A 385 -35.38 12.62 -23.66
CA GLU A 385 -34.45 13.61 -23.10
C GLU A 385 -33.26 12.98 -22.39
N PHE A 386 -33.47 11.91 -21.64
CA PHE A 386 -32.40 11.17 -21.00
C PHE A 386 -31.47 10.54 -22.04
N LYS A 387 -32.03 9.90 -23.07
CA LYS A 387 -31.22 9.27 -24.13
C LYS A 387 -30.42 10.30 -24.94
N ALA A 388 -30.98 11.48 -25.16
CA ALA A 388 -30.30 12.58 -25.84
C ALA A 388 -29.19 13.19 -24.98
N LYS A 389 -29.48 13.43 -23.67
CA LYS A 389 -28.51 14.03 -22.71
C LYS A 389 -27.20 13.23 -22.60
N TYR A 390 -27.28 11.91 -22.62
CA TYR A 390 -26.13 11.03 -22.43
C TYR A 390 -25.62 10.38 -23.73
N ASN A 391 -26.11 10.79 -24.89
CA ASN A 391 -25.72 10.23 -26.19
C ASN A 391 -25.74 8.69 -26.22
N TYR A 392 -26.86 8.13 -25.76
CA TYR A 392 -27.03 6.73 -25.41
C TYR A 392 -26.63 5.75 -26.54
N ASP A 393 -27.02 6.05 -27.78
CA ASP A 393 -26.74 5.18 -28.93
C ASP A 393 -25.22 5.07 -29.20
N LYS A 394 -24.48 6.17 -29.05
CA LYS A 394 -23.01 6.14 -29.13
C LYS A 394 -22.36 5.36 -27.99
N ILE A 395 -22.85 5.50 -26.73
CA ILE A 395 -22.39 4.68 -25.60
C ILE A 395 -22.60 3.20 -25.89
N ARG A 396 -23.77 2.83 -26.42
CA ARG A 396 -24.08 1.45 -26.82
C ARG A 396 -23.17 0.94 -27.92
N GLU A 397 -22.82 1.79 -28.88
CA GLU A 397 -21.88 1.48 -29.97
C GLU A 397 -20.47 1.25 -29.44
N ILE A 398 -19.94 2.13 -28.59
CA ILE A 398 -18.65 1.96 -27.91
C ILE A 398 -18.61 0.64 -27.15
N CYS A 399 -19.62 0.34 -26.35
CA CYS A 399 -19.68 -0.90 -25.61
C CYS A 399 -19.73 -2.14 -26.52
N LYS A 400 -20.36 -2.05 -27.69
CA LYS A 400 -20.34 -3.12 -28.71
C LYS A 400 -18.96 -3.27 -29.33
N THR A 401 -18.30 -2.17 -29.66
CA THR A 401 -16.94 -2.15 -30.22
C THR A 401 -15.94 -2.74 -29.22
N ILE A 402 -16.05 -2.35 -27.95
CA ILE A 402 -15.25 -2.91 -26.85
C ILE A 402 -15.46 -4.44 -26.75
N LYS A 403 -16.69 -4.96 -26.86
CA LYS A 403 -16.99 -6.38 -26.80
C LYS A 403 -16.38 -7.18 -27.94
N LYS A 404 -16.15 -6.59 -29.10
CA LYS A 404 -15.64 -7.30 -30.30
C LYS A 404 -14.10 -7.45 -30.33
N ASP A 405 -13.39 -7.07 -29.26
CA ASP A 405 -11.90 -7.10 -29.21
C ASP A 405 -11.22 -6.32 -30.37
N GLU A 406 -11.94 -5.45 -31.06
CA GLU A 406 -11.40 -4.57 -32.11
C GLU A 406 -10.37 -3.57 -31.59
N TRP A 407 -10.22 -3.53 -30.26
CA TRP A 407 -9.29 -2.70 -29.48
C TRP A 407 -7.90 -3.33 -29.30
N LYS A 408 -7.56 -4.38 -30.01
CA LYS A 408 -6.21 -4.93 -29.92
C LYS A 408 -5.20 -3.89 -30.36
N ILE A 409 -4.61 -3.23 -29.38
CA ILE A 409 -3.46 -2.34 -29.57
C ILE A 409 -2.30 -3.20 -30.07
N LYS A 410 -2.12 -3.28 -31.36
CA LYS A 410 -0.84 -3.61 -31.94
C LYS A 410 -0.03 -2.30 -31.91
N ASN A 411 0.93 -2.25 -31.01
CA ASN A 411 2.04 -1.32 -31.00
C ASN A 411 1.70 0.18 -31.22
N TYR A 412 1.61 0.96 -30.15
CA TYR A 412 1.81 2.43 -30.08
C TYR A 412 1.13 3.33 -31.13
N GLN A 413 0.17 2.85 -31.91
CA GLN A 413 -0.51 3.61 -32.98
C GLN A 413 -1.92 4.08 -32.61
N LEU A 414 -2.19 4.35 -31.34
CA LEU A 414 -3.46 4.98 -30.92
C LEU A 414 -3.63 6.42 -31.45
N LYS A 415 -2.55 7.08 -31.85
CA LYS A 415 -2.60 8.46 -32.34
C LYS A 415 -3.23 8.62 -33.71
N GLU A 416 -3.35 7.59 -34.53
CA GLU A 416 -3.80 7.70 -35.91
C GLU A 416 -5.24 7.26 -36.20
N LYS A 417 -5.94 6.67 -35.25
CA LYS A 417 -7.37 6.39 -35.39
C LYS A 417 -8.09 6.92 -34.17
N ASN A 418 -9.05 7.83 -34.37
CA ASN A 418 -9.99 8.35 -33.36
C ASN A 418 -10.83 7.22 -32.74
N VAL A 419 -10.17 6.32 -32.00
CA VAL A 419 -10.79 5.15 -31.38
C VAL A 419 -11.66 5.58 -30.20
N PHE A 420 -11.31 6.71 -29.56
CA PHE A 420 -12.04 7.24 -28.43
C PHE A 420 -12.77 8.55 -28.81
N ASP A 421 -14.09 8.51 -28.89
CA ASP A 421 -14.88 9.75 -28.77
C ASP A 421 -14.95 10.09 -27.26
N PHE A 422 -14.01 10.91 -26.80
CA PHE A 422 -13.92 11.32 -25.40
C PHE A 422 -15.19 12.02 -24.90
N GLY A 423 -15.91 12.71 -25.77
CA GLY A 423 -17.20 13.31 -25.42
C GLY A 423 -18.22 12.25 -25.02
N VAL A 424 -18.24 11.13 -25.73
CA VAL A 424 -19.13 10.00 -25.42
C VAL A 424 -18.67 9.26 -24.17
N ILE A 425 -17.36 9.12 -23.95
CA ILE A 425 -16.83 8.50 -22.74
C ILE A 425 -17.19 9.33 -21.51
N ASN A 426 -17.00 10.64 -21.56
CA ASN A 426 -17.40 11.53 -20.48
C ASN A 426 -18.92 11.52 -20.26
N ALA A 427 -19.73 11.46 -21.32
CA ALA A 427 -21.18 11.29 -21.19
C ALA A 427 -21.57 9.97 -20.52
N PHE A 428 -20.86 8.87 -20.81
CA PHE A 428 -21.04 7.59 -20.16
C PHE A 428 -20.70 7.65 -18.66
N LEU A 429 -19.58 8.27 -18.30
CA LEU A 429 -19.20 8.45 -16.90
C LEU A 429 -20.19 9.35 -16.14
N ASN A 430 -20.71 10.38 -16.78
CA ASN A 430 -21.77 11.22 -16.20
C ASN A 430 -23.04 10.41 -15.96
N LEU A 431 -23.39 9.51 -16.87
CA LEU A 431 -24.51 8.58 -16.68
C LEU A 431 -24.27 7.67 -15.46
N LEU A 432 -23.06 7.14 -15.28
CA LEU A 432 -22.73 6.32 -14.11
C LEU A 432 -22.85 7.11 -12.80
N ARG A 433 -22.48 8.40 -12.80
CA ARG A 433 -22.54 9.29 -11.63
C ARG A 433 -23.97 9.70 -11.29
N ASP A 434 -24.81 9.92 -12.29
CA ASP A 434 -26.19 10.38 -12.12
C ASP A 434 -27.17 9.23 -11.78
N ASN A 435 -26.71 7.98 -11.79
CA ASN A 435 -27.58 6.79 -11.65
C ASN A 435 -28.31 6.70 -10.28
N ASP A 436 -27.81 7.38 -9.23
CA ASP A 436 -28.47 7.42 -7.92
C ASP A 436 -29.89 8.02 -7.93
N LYS A 437 -30.26 8.73 -9.00
CA LYS A 437 -31.59 9.31 -9.16
C LYS A 437 -32.62 8.30 -9.67
N TYR A 438 -32.18 7.12 -10.12
CA TYR A 438 -33.03 6.13 -10.82
C TYR A 438 -33.00 4.78 -10.09
N ASN A 439 -33.41 4.79 -8.86
CA ASN A 439 -33.27 3.79 -7.82
C ASN A 439 -34.06 2.50 -8.10
N ASP A 440 -33.37 1.40 -8.44
CA ASP A 440 -33.88 0.03 -8.29
C ASP A 440 -32.76 -0.99 -8.00
N GLY A 441 -32.01 -0.74 -6.93
CA GLY A 441 -31.03 -1.70 -6.44
C GLY A 441 -29.62 -1.58 -7.07
N PHE A 442 -28.64 -2.19 -6.42
CA PHE A 442 -27.24 -2.20 -6.84
C PHE A 442 -27.10 -2.92 -8.18
N ASN A 443 -26.76 -2.18 -9.22
CA ASN A 443 -26.74 -2.66 -10.59
C ASN A 443 -25.30 -2.62 -11.17
N ASN A 444 -25.13 -3.04 -12.42
CA ASN A 444 -23.84 -3.05 -13.11
C ASN A 444 -23.18 -1.67 -13.23
N PHE A 445 -23.94 -0.57 -13.12
CA PHE A 445 -23.39 0.80 -13.16
C PHE A 445 -22.58 1.11 -11.92
N ASP A 446 -23.03 0.73 -10.74
CA ASP A 446 -22.29 0.92 -9.50
C ASP A 446 -20.96 0.19 -9.56
N TYR A 447 -20.93 -1.03 -10.11
CA TYR A 447 -19.68 -1.77 -10.32
C TYR A 447 -18.74 -1.04 -11.28
N MET A 448 -19.24 -0.54 -12.39
CA MET A 448 -18.43 0.20 -13.36
C MET A 448 -17.85 1.47 -12.76
N LEU A 449 -18.64 2.20 -11.97
CA LEU A 449 -18.17 3.39 -11.26
C LEU A 449 -17.10 3.03 -10.21
N TYR A 450 -17.29 1.96 -9.43
CA TYR A 450 -16.30 1.49 -8.48
C TYR A 450 -14.98 1.12 -9.14
N ILE A 451 -15.03 0.44 -10.29
CA ILE A 451 -13.84 0.09 -11.05
C ILE A 451 -13.15 1.37 -11.51
N TYR A 452 -13.90 2.36 -12.00
CA TYR A 452 -13.33 3.63 -12.41
C TYR A 452 -12.61 4.34 -11.27
N ILE A 453 -13.26 4.49 -10.12
CA ILE A 453 -12.69 5.09 -8.90
C ILE A 453 -11.43 4.34 -8.47
N SER A 454 -11.46 3.00 -8.48
CA SER A 454 -10.31 2.19 -8.11
C SER A 454 -9.13 2.38 -9.07
N LYS A 455 -9.38 2.49 -10.39
CA LYS A 455 -8.32 2.76 -11.38
C LYS A 455 -7.66 4.11 -11.15
N ILE A 456 -8.44 5.15 -10.87
CA ILE A 456 -7.90 6.47 -10.50
C ILE A 456 -7.03 6.37 -9.24
N GLY A 457 -7.56 5.78 -8.17
CA GLY A 457 -6.84 5.66 -6.91
C GLY A 457 -5.54 4.88 -7.03
N PHE A 458 -5.53 3.76 -7.76
CA PHE A 458 -4.33 2.96 -8.00
C PHE A 458 -3.34 3.67 -8.93
N TYR A 459 -3.81 4.43 -9.91
CA TYR A 459 -2.93 5.24 -10.75
C TYR A 459 -2.24 6.33 -9.94
N ILE A 460 -2.98 7.09 -9.12
CA ILE A 460 -2.41 8.07 -8.21
C ILE A 460 -1.43 7.41 -7.23
N ALA A 461 -1.78 6.25 -6.67
CA ALA A 461 -0.90 5.51 -5.76
C ALA A 461 0.42 5.05 -6.42
N SER A 462 0.44 4.88 -7.74
CA SER A 462 1.64 4.52 -8.50
C SER A 462 2.58 5.68 -8.79
N MET A 463 2.16 6.92 -8.55
CA MET A 463 2.96 8.12 -8.76
C MET A 463 4.04 8.28 -7.69
N THR A 464 5.08 9.01 -8.02
CA THR A 464 6.01 9.63 -7.07
C THR A 464 5.46 10.97 -6.59
N ASP A 465 6.06 11.56 -5.55
CA ASP A 465 5.70 12.89 -5.04
C ASP A 465 5.87 13.97 -6.13
N ASN A 466 6.96 13.86 -6.89
CA ASN A 466 7.25 14.78 -7.98
C ASN A 466 6.26 14.63 -9.14
N GLU A 467 5.91 13.39 -9.53
CA GLU A 467 4.90 13.15 -10.56
C GLU A 467 3.54 13.70 -10.16
N ALA A 468 3.11 13.50 -8.91
CA ALA A 468 1.85 14.04 -8.40
C ALA A 468 1.86 15.58 -8.41
N SER A 469 2.95 16.20 -7.97
CA SER A 469 3.09 17.67 -7.98
C SER A 469 3.10 18.22 -9.40
N TYR A 470 3.79 17.54 -10.32
CA TYR A 470 3.84 17.93 -11.73
C TYR A 470 2.45 17.86 -12.39
N ILE A 471 1.73 16.75 -12.23
CA ILE A 471 0.38 16.59 -12.79
C ILE A 471 -0.59 17.64 -12.21
N TYR A 472 -0.49 17.92 -10.91
CA TYR A 472 -1.29 18.98 -10.32
C TYR A 472 -1.02 20.34 -10.99
N ASN A 473 0.25 20.68 -11.18
CA ASN A 473 0.65 21.94 -11.81
C ASN A 473 0.20 22.02 -13.28
N GLU A 474 0.27 20.93 -14.04
CA GLU A 474 -0.23 20.89 -15.41
C GLU A 474 -1.73 21.12 -15.51
N ILE A 475 -2.51 20.53 -14.59
CA ILE A 475 -3.98 20.65 -14.62
C ILE A 475 -4.45 22.03 -14.14
N TYR A 476 -3.80 22.59 -13.13
CA TYR A 476 -4.29 23.80 -12.44
C TYR A 476 -3.44 25.05 -12.71
N GLY A 477 -2.31 24.93 -13.43
CA GLY A 477 -1.48 26.05 -13.85
C GLY A 477 -0.75 26.79 -12.72
N HIS A 478 -0.52 26.15 -11.58
CA HIS A 478 0.14 26.76 -10.44
C HIS A 478 1.45 26.03 -10.11
N ASN A 479 2.55 26.77 -10.00
CA ASN A 479 3.76 26.24 -9.38
C ASN A 479 3.53 26.13 -7.86
N ILE A 480 3.47 24.93 -7.38
CA ILE A 480 3.39 24.63 -5.94
C ILE A 480 4.78 24.39 -5.37
#